data_ee41ba4f9d5f56dd3e1b8e7a6e6d0029
#
_entry.id   ee41ba4f9d5f56dd3e1b8e7a6e6d0029
#
_cell.length_a   1.000
_cell.length_b   1.000
_cell.length_c   1.000
_cell.angle_alpha   90.00
_cell.angle_beta   90.00
_cell.angle_gamma   90.00
#
_symmetry.space_group_name_H-M   'P 1'
#
loop_
_entity.id
_entity.type
_entity.pdbx_description
1 polymer ?
#
loop_
_entity_poly.entity_id
_entity_poly.type
_entity_poly.pdbx_seq_one_letter_code
_entity_poly.pdbx_strand_id
1 'polypeptide(L)'
;MKINLNKTHVVQAVSLAGITIIFAGTAQAQELLTKPDWLPQLSLGVSETYDDNIFGVSGNGMTPQEAWITRISPGIGFDFAPLLGSQAPFQTLSLNYTPDFVFFALPRDKAPYNEPSQDYDAHKFGLALKGSAGDFSFSLSNSFLYNDGSRAAPTYALNQLPSSNPLANQFDKYRSQFANTPPRERANQFQDREATLLQYDVDKFFIRATSALLYYGMNTVFHTNKAPYMGYQNYPSRDDVNGGTDLGYRVLTNVALTLGYRYGSQYQQQFPASIASDRHYSSSTYQQVLFGAEGRPWHWLEMKLAGGPDFRDYNPNTPVHDLHPTRYYGEAAVAATITTNQSLAFKYKQWNWVASTGYVPEFDSSYALNYHWNATRQLGFDLAAQIQEADYTSGYDAAGTAPSIRADREYTLAPGITYAFTPQLSVSLSYAFNAGNNELYTIPATSHPAYKNFIDQMVSLGLIYKF
;
A
#
# COMPACT_ATOMS: atom_id res chain seq x y z
N MET A 1 -10.60 -37.79 31.58
CA MET A 1 -9.79 -36.57 31.75
C MET A 1 -9.66 -35.91 30.38
N LYS A 2 -10.50 -34.94 30.03
CA LYS A 2 -10.42 -34.21 28.75
C LYS A 2 -9.46 -33.04 28.97
N ILE A 3 -8.28 -33.11 28.39
CA ILE A 3 -7.32 -32.02 28.40
C ILE A 3 -7.84 -30.96 27.39
N ASN A 4 -8.43 -29.88 27.93
CA ASN A 4 -8.79 -28.71 27.13
C ASN A 4 -7.52 -27.90 26.88
N LEU A 5 -6.79 -28.22 25.83
CA LEU A 5 -5.70 -27.38 25.34
C LEU A 5 -6.30 -26.08 24.80
N ASN A 6 -5.99 -24.97 25.44
CA ASN A 6 -6.38 -23.63 25.00
C ASN A 6 -5.75 -23.36 23.64
N LYS A 7 -6.53 -22.91 22.64
CA LYS A 7 -6.01 -22.62 21.28
C LYS A 7 -4.78 -21.70 21.30
N THR A 8 -4.72 -20.77 22.26
CA THR A 8 -3.58 -19.87 22.45
C THR A 8 -2.27 -20.64 22.73
N HIS A 9 -2.33 -21.70 23.53
CA HIS A 9 -1.15 -22.51 23.82
C HIS A 9 -0.75 -23.41 22.63
N VAL A 10 -1.70 -23.81 21.81
CA VAL A 10 -1.42 -24.60 20.60
C VAL A 10 -0.73 -23.74 19.55
N VAL A 11 -1.18 -22.49 19.34
CA VAL A 11 -0.54 -21.54 18.40
C VAL A 11 0.88 -21.20 18.86
N GLN A 12 1.07 -20.89 20.15
CA GLN A 12 2.40 -20.65 20.72
C GLN A 12 3.32 -21.88 20.62
N ALA A 13 2.78 -23.08 20.88
CA ALA A 13 3.54 -24.33 20.74
C ALA A 13 3.91 -24.62 19.28
N VAL A 14 3.02 -24.34 18.33
CA VAL A 14 3.28 -24.51 16.89
C VAL A 14 4.31 -23.47 16.40
N SER A 15 4.24 -22.22 16.87
CA SER A 15 5.23 -21.19 16.54
C SER A 15 6.62 -21.54 17.08
N LEU A 16 6.72 -22.00 18.36
CA LEU A 16 7.98 -22.47 18.93
C LEU A 16 8.50 -23.75 18.27
N ALA A 17 7.63 -24.72 18.00
CA ALA A 17 7.99 -25.96 17.33
C ALA A 17 8.41 -25.71 15.87
N GLY A 18 7.75 -24.79 15.17
CA GLY A 18 8.13 -24.35 13.82
C GLY A 18 9.55 -23.77 13.81
N ILE A 19 9.88 -22.90 14.75
CA ILE A 19 11.21 -22.32 14.93
C ILE A 19 12.24 -23.42 15.22
N THR A 20 11.91 -24.38 16.10
CA THR A 20 12.81 -25.48 16.48
C THR A 20 13.06 -26.44 15.30
N ILE A 21 12.05 -26.72 14.48
CA ILE A 21 12.18 -27.59 13.28
C ILE A 21 13.05 -26.89 12.23
N ILE A 22 12.94 -25.57 12.05
CA ILE A 22 13.79 -24.81 11.14
C ILE A 22 15.25 -24.89 11.57
N PHE A 23 15.55 -24.74 12.87
CA PHE A 23 16.92 -24.82 13.38
C PHE A 23 17.52 -26.24 13.32
N ALA A 24 16.72 -27.27 13.50
CA ALA A 24 17.20 -28.66 13.46
C ALA A 24 17.42 -29.18 12.02
N GLY A 25 16.64 -28.67 11.06
CA GLY A 25 16.73 -29.10 9.65
C GLY A 25 17.87 -28.47 8.85
N THR A 26 18.39 -27.32 9.29
CA THR A 26 19.35 -26.52 8.49
C THR A 26 20.74 -27.13 8.39
N ALA A 27 21.15 -27.94 9.36
CA ALA A 27 22.51 -28.56 9.36
C ALA A 27 22.69 -29.70 8.34
N GLN A 28 21.60 -30.32 7.90
CA GLN A 28 21.66 -31.46 6.94
C GLN A 28 21.12 -31.12 5.54
N ALA A 29 20.35 -30.05 5.38
CA ALA A 29 19.75 -29.70 4.08
C ALA A 29 20.67 -28.90 3.15
N GLN A 30 21.83 -28.45 3.65
CA GLN A 30 22.71 -27.53 2.93
C GLN A 30 23.51 -28.21 1.78
N GLU A 31 23.58 -29.54 1.74
CA GLU A 31 24.31 -30.26 0.69
C GLU A 31 23.43 -30.73 -0.48
N LEU A 32 22.10 -30.63 -0.41
CA LEU A 32 21.23 -31.39 -1.33
C LEU A 32 20.51 -30.55 -2.41
N LEU A 33 20.53 -29.20 -2.36
CA LEU A 33 19.82 -28.40 -3.35
C LEU A 33 20.66 -27.19 -3.79
N THR A 34 21.46 -27.37 -4.84
CA THR A 34 21.94 -26.20 -5.58
C THR A 34 20.76 -25.54 -6.23
N LYS A 35 20.38 -24.37 -5.68
CA LYS A 35 19.31 -23.55 -6.22
C LYS A 35 19.68 -23.08 -7.63
N PRO A 36 18.85 -23.33 -8.65
CA PRO A 36 19.13 -22.85 -10.01
C PRO A 36 19.11 -21.31 -10.06
N ASP A 37 19.88 -20.70 -10.95
CA ASP A 37 20.01 -19.25 -11.07
C ASP A 37 18.71 -18.55 -11.41
N TRP A 38 17.77 -19.23 -12.09
CA TRP A 38 16.45 -18.72 -12.43
C TRP A 38 15.47 -18.74 -11.25
N LEU A 39 15.85 -19.34 -10.11
CA LEU A 39 15.07 -19.34 -8.87
C LEU A 39 15.82 -18.56 -7.78
N PRO A 40 15.94 -17.20 -7.92
CA PRO A 40 16.76 -16.40 -7.00
C PRO A 40 16.17 -16.33 -5.60
N GLN A 41 14.85 -16.51 -5.45
CA GLN A 41 14.16 -16.41 -4.19
C GLN A 41 13.41 -17.70 -3.86
N LEU A 42 13.78 -18.31 -2.76
CA LEU A 42 12.96 -19.27 -2.02
C LEU A 42 13.12 -18.90 -0.55
N SER A 43 12.03 -18.54 0.12
CA SER A 43 12.08 -18.01 1.47
C SER A 43 10.90 -18.48 2.32
N LEU A 44 11.11 -18.47 3.62
CA LEU A 44 10.04 -18.64 4.62
C LEU A 44 10.18 -17.54 5.67
N GLY A 45 9.14 -16.72 5.80
CA GLY A 45 8.99 -15.74 6.86
C GLY A 45 8.01 -16.24 7.92
N VAL A 46 8.31 -16.00 9.18
CA VAL A 46 7.38 -16.17 10.29
C VAL A 46 7.47 -14.93 11.15
N SER A 47 6.34 -14.34 11.51
CA SER A 47 6.34 -13.21 12.44
C SER A 47 5.20 -13.31 13.43
N GLU A 48 5.47 -12.78 14.62
CA GLU A 48 4.49 -12.59 15.68
C GLU A 48 4.38 -11.10 15.95
N THR A 49 3.15 -10.58 15.92
CA THR A 49 2.86 -9.16 16.15
C THR A 49 1.85 -9.01 17.26
N TYR A 50 2.16 -8.21 18.27
CA TYR A 50 1.18 -7.67 19.18
C TYR A 50 0.65 -6.36 18.63
N ASP A 51 -0.67 -6.23 18.59
CA ASP A 51 -1.41 -5.07 18.06
C ASP A 51 -2.45 -4.70 19.14
N ASP A 52 -2.39 -3.48 19.67
CA ASP A 52 -3.23 -3.03 20.79
C ASP A 52 -4.60 -2.50 20.31
N ASN A 53 -4.80 -2.33 19.00
CA ASN A 53 -6.04 -1.80 18.45
C ASN A 53 -6.34 -2.28 17.01
N ILE A 54 -6.51 -3.59 16.83
CA ILE A 54 -6.69 -4.24 15.51
C ILE A 54 -7.83 -3.68 14.66
N PHE A 55 -8.77 -2.94 15.25
CA PHE A 55 -9.90 -2.33 14.57
C PHE A 55 -9.75 -0.81 14.39
N GLY A 56 -8.66 -0.20 14.88
CA GLY A 56 -8.43 1.23 14.78
C GLY A 56 -9.59 2.08 15.32
N VAL A 57 -10.11 1.71 16.49
CA VAL A 57 -11.27 2.38 17.09
C VAL A 57 -10.84 3.31 18.22
N SER A 58 -11.59 4.38 18.44
CA SER A 58 -11.43 5.27 19.59
C SER A 58 -12.75 5.45 20.32
N GLY A 59 -12.71 5.24 21.60
CA GLY A 59 -13.55 5.75 22.70
C GLY A 59 -15.06 5.94 22.59
N ASN A 60 -15.65 6.04 21.42
CA ASN A 60 -17.09 6.35 21.24
C ASN A 60 -17.98 5.09 21.34
N GLY A 61 -17.88 4.40 22.48
CA GLY A 61 -18.66 3.19 22.75
C GLY A 61 -18.05 1.91 22.18
N MET A 62 -16.90 2.01 21.52
CA MET A 62 -16.11 0.85 21.12
C MET A 62 -14.79 0.84 21.88
N THR A 63 -14.46 -0.29 22.48
CA THR A 63 -13.21 -0.50 23.19
C THR A 63 -12.15 -0.97 22.21
N PRO A 64 -10.92 -0.41 22.20
CA PRO A 64 -9.81 -0.96 21.46
C PRO A 64 -9.64 -2.45 21.75
N GLN A 65 -9.40 -3.22 20.72
CA GLN A 65 -9.26 -4.67 20.79
C GLN A 65 -7.82 -5.05 20.50
N GLU A 66 -7.15 -5.62 21.48
CA GLU A 66 -5.80 -6.16 21.33
C GLU A 66 -5.81 -7.56 20.73
N ALA A 67 -4.76 -7.90 20.00
CA ALA A 67 -4.53 -9.27 19.51
C ALA A 67 -3.05 -9.60 19.36
N TRP A 68 -2.75 -10.89 19.47
CA TRP A 68 -1.53 -11.46 18.91
C TRP A 68 -1.82 -11.99 17.51
N ILE A 69 -0.95 -11.66 16.56
CA ILE A 69 -1.12 -11.97 15.16
C ILE A 69 0.09 -12.75 14.69
N THR A 70 -0.11 -14.04 14.41
CA THR A 70 0.91 -14.89 13.81
C THR A 70 0.78 -14.82 12.29
N ARG A 71 1.88 -14.56 11.59
CA ARG A 71 1.92 -14.58 10.12
C ARG A 71 2.98 -15.56 9.65
N ILE A 72 2.62 -16.39 8.66
CA ILE A 72 3.52 -17.30 7.96
C ILE A 72 3.54 -16.91 6.50
N SER A 73 4.72 -16.58 5.96
CA SER A 73 4.91 -16.00 4.62
C SER A 73 5.95 -16.81 3.84
N PRO A 74 5.57 -17.93 3.19
CA PRO A 74 6.44 -18.55 2.22
C PRO A 74 6.59 -17.64 0.99
N GLY A 75 7.76 -17.62 0.38
CA GLY A 75 8.02 -16.82 -0.80
C GLY A 75 8.76 -17.61 -1.87
N ILE A 76 8.32 -17.45 -3.12
CA ILE A 76 9.03 -17.98 -4.29
C ILE A 76 9.15 -16.88 -5.34
N GLY A 77 10.35 -16.75 -5.90
CA GLY A 77 10.64 -15.79 -6.96
C GLY A 77 11.41 -16.45 -8.09
N PHE A 78 11.05 -16.10 -9.31
CA PHE A 78 11.67 -16.57 -10.54
C PHE A 78 12.28 -15.38 -11.27
N ASP A 79 13.49 -15.54 -11.80
CA ASP A 79 14.08 -14.60 -12.76
C ASP A 79 14.42 -15.37 -14.03
N PHE A 80 13.71 -15.05 -15.10
CA PHE A 80 13.86 -15.72 -16.38
C PHE A 80 14.87 -15.02 -17.29
N ALA A 81 15.32 -13.80 -16.95
CA ALA A 81 16.26 -13.07 -17.79
C ALA A 81 17.57 -13.83 -18.05
N PRO A 82 18.17 -14.54 -17.05
CA PRO A 82 19.37 -15.35 -17.29
C PRO A 82 19.16 -16.50 -18.29
N LEU A 83 17.94 -17.05 -18.37
CA LEU A 83 17.61 -18.15 -19.30
C LEU A 83 17.55 -17.71 -20.77
N LEU A 84 17.30 -16.43 -21.00
CA LEU A 84 17.18 -15.88 -22.36
C LEU A 84 18.54 -15.55 -22.99
N GLY A 85 19.60 -15.59 -22.18
CA GLY A 85 20.96 -15.29 -22.64
C GLY A 85 21.26 -13.80 -22.74
N SER A 86 22.55 -13.46 -22.84
CA SER A 86 23.07 -12.09 -22.81
C SER A 86 22.68 -11.24 -24.04
N GLN A 87 22.19 -11.86 -25.11
CA GLN A 87 21.74 -11.17 -26.32
C GLN A 87 20.27 -10.80 -26.28
N ALA A 88 19.52 -11.29 -25.29
CA ALA A 88 18.11 -10.92 -25.14
C ALA A 88 17.98 -9.45 -24.69
N PRO A 89 16.97 -8.73 -25.15
CA PRO A 89 16.75 -7.33 -24.78
C PRO A 89 16.28 -7.16 -23.32
N PHE A 90 16.11 -8.26 -22.57
CA PHE A 90 15.57 -8.27 -21.23
C PHE A 90 16.67 -8.19 -20.17
N GLN A 91 16.62 -7.15 -19.35
CA GLN A 91 17.46 -6.99 -18.15
C GLN A 91 16.83 -7.62 -16.92
N THR A 92 15.50 -7.66 -16.89
CA THR A 92 14.70 -8.25 -15.83
C THR A 92 13.48 -8.91 -16.47
N LEU A 93 13.19 -10.13 -16.07
CA LEU A 93 11.94 -10.83 -16.36
C LEU A 93 11.64 -11.71 -15.15
N SER A 94 10.97 -11.14 -14.16
CA SER A 94 10.77 -11.79 -12.86
C SER A 94 9.30 -11.94 -12.51
N LEU A 95 9.00 -13.04 -11.84
CA LEU A 95 7.71 -13.34 -11.26
C LEU A 95 7.91 -13.72 -9.79
N ASN A 96 7.16 -13.07 -8.89
CA ASN A 96 7.21 -13.35 -7.46
C ASN A 96 5.82 -13.73 -6.95
N TYR A 97 5.77 -14.69 -6.04
CA TYR A 97 4.58 -15.04 -5.32
C TYR A 97 4.89 -15.19 -3.83
N THR A 98 4.16 -14.46 -2.99
CA THR A 98 4.35 -14.47 -1.54
C THR A 98 2.97 -14.47 -0.88
N PRO A 99 2.42 -15.63 -0.52
CA PRO A 99 1.22 -15.68 0.29
C PRO A 99 1.54 -15.34 1.75
N ASP A 100 0.56 -14.79 2.46
CA ASP A 100 0.57 -14.64 3.90
C ASP A 100 -0.61 -15.45 4.48
N PHE A 101 -0.33 -16.32 5.43
CA PHE A 101 -1.33 -16.98 6.25
C PHE A 101 -1.34 -16.28 7.61
N VAL A 102 -2.45 -15.63 7.94
CA VAL A 102 -2.55 -14.73 9.09
C VAL A 102 -3.56 -15.27 10.10
N PHE A 103 -3.10 -15.47 11.33
CA PHE A 103 -3.87 -16.06 12.41
C PHE A 103 -3.96 -15.07 13.58
N PHE A 104 -5.16 -14.86 14.09
CA PHE A 104 -5.43 -13.95 15.19
C PHE A 104 -5.74 -14.73 16.49
N ALA A 105 -4.97 -14.47 17.53
CA ALA A 105 -5.29 -14.92 18.88
C ALA A 105 -6.06 -13.81 19.62
N LEU A 106 -7.37 -13.85 19.54
CA LEU A 106 -8.28 -12.92 20.22
C LEU A 106 -8.79 -13.51 21.53
N PRO A 107 -8.94 -12.72 22.60
CA PRO A 107 -9.71 -13.12 23.77
C PRO A 107 -11.16 -13.41 23.36
N ARG A 108 -11.65 -14.63 23.63
CA ARG A 108 -12.97 -15.14 23.18
C ARG A 108 -14.17 -14.33 23.70
N ASP A 109 -14.02 -13.67 24.82
CA ASP A 109 -15.06 -12.94 25.54
C ASP A 109 -15.19 -11.46 25.09
N LYS A 110 -14.28 -11.01 24.23
CA LYS A 110 -14.20 -9.61 23.78
C LYS A 110 -14.43 -9.41 22.30
N ALA A 111 -14.77 -10.43 21.53
CA ALA A 111 -15.01 -10.27 20.09
C ALA A 111 -16.27 -9.41 19.86
N PRO A 112 -16.15 -8.15 19.43
CA PRO A 112 -17.28 -7.22 19.39
C PRO A 112 -18.32 -7.58 18.33
N TYR A 113 -18.07 -8.58 17.49
CA TYR A 113 -18.87 -8.84 16.29
C TYR A 113 -19.36 -10.28 16.13
N ASN A 114 -19.33 -11.11 17.18
CA ASN A 114 -19.77 -12.51 17.16
C ASN A 114 -19.13 -13.39 16.07
N GLU A 115 -18.02 -12.94 15.47
CA GLU A 115 -17.32 -13.72 14.47
C GLU A 115 -16.27 -14.63 15.11
N PRO A 116 -16.25 -15.91 14.75
CA PRO A 116 -15.43 -16.91 15.45
C PRO A 116 -13.92 -16.77 15.19
N SER A 117 -13.52 -16.09 14.11
CA SER A 117 -12.11 -15.92 13.73
C SER A 117 -11.92 -14.65 12.91
N GLN A 118 -10.74 -14.03 13.04
CA GLN A 118 -10.28 -12.95 12.19
C GLN A 118 -9.17 -13.43 11.21
N ASP A 119 -8.89 -14.73 11.20
CA ASP A 119 -7.87 -15.32 10.34
C ASP A 119 -8.19 -15.09 8.86
N TYR A 120 -7.17 -14.84 8.06
CA TYR A 120 -7.31 -14.67 6.62
C TYR A 120 -6.04 -15.08 5.87
N ASP A 121 -6.20 -15.34 4.58
CA ASP A 121 -5.10 -15.55 3.66
C ASP A 121 -4.95 -14.34 2.73
N ALA A 122 -3.70 -13.96 2.45
CA ALA A 122 -3.37 -12.94 1.49
C ALA A 122 -2.42 -13.50 0.44
N HIS A 123 -2.71 -13.27 -0.83
CA HIS A 123 -1.91 -13.74 -1.94
C HIS A 123 -1.34 -12.55 -2.71
N LYS A 124 -0.01 -12.46 -2.76
CA LYS A 124 0.71 -11.38 -3.43
C LYS A 124 1.46 -11.94 -4.63
N PHE A 125 1.18 -11.38 -5.80
CA PHE A 125 1.88 -11.68 -7.04
C PHE A 125 2.57 -10.43 -7.54
N GLY A 126 3.77 -10.57 -8.05
CA GLY A 126 4.52 -9.50 -8.67
C GLY A 126 5.13 -9.95 -9.98
N LEU A 127 4.96 -9.16 -11.03
CA LEU A 127 5.61 -9.32 -12.33
C LEU A 127 6.44 -8.07 -12.60
N ALA A 128 7.69 -8.26 -13.00
CA ALA A 128 8.53 -7.18 -13.47
C ALA A 128 9.23 -7.57 -14.78
N LEU A 129 9.08 -6.72 -15.76
CA LEU A 129 9.74 -6.80 -17.05
C LEU A 129 10.47 -5.49 -17.27
N LYS A 130 11.76 -5.56 -17.62
CA LYS A 130 12.55 -4.40 -17.99
C LYS A 130 13.54 -4.81 -19.08
N GLY A 131 13.71 -3.95 -20.07
CA GLY A 131 14.63 -4.23 -21.15
C GLY A 131 14.98 -3.03 -21.99
N SER A 132 15.91 -3.25 -22.93
CA SER A 132 16.31 -2.25 -23.92
C SER A 132 16.78 -2.91 -25.21
N ALA A 133 16.55 -2.24 -26.34
CA ALA A 133 17.01 -2.65 -27.65
C ALA A 133 17.38 -1.39 -28.45
N GLY A 134 18.70 -1.16 -28.66
CA GLY A 134 19.20 0.10 -29.24
C GLY A 134 18.78 1.30 -28.38
N ASP A 135 18.17 2.28 -29.02
CA ASP A 135 17.68 3.51 -28.37
C ASP A 135 16.30 3.34 -27.72
N PHE A 136 15.75 2.14 -27.77
CA PHE A 136 14.44 1.82 -27.21
C PHE A 136 14.59 1.13 -25.85
N SER A 137 13.88 1.62 -24.83
CA SER A 137 13.78 0.99 -23.52
C SER A 137 12.33 0.82 -23.11
N PHE A 138 12.06 -0.23 -22.34
CA PHE A 138 10.72 -0.56 -21.88
C PHE A 138 10.73 -1.12 -20.47
N SER A 139 9.64 -0.88 -19.75
CA SER A 139 9.37 -1.57 -18.49
C SER A 139 7.86 -1.81 -18.31
N LEU A 140 7.56 -2.94 -17.70
CA LEU A 140 6.22 -3.30 -17.23
C LEU A 140 6.36 -3.80 -15.79
N SER A 141 5.54 -3.32 -14.91
CA SER A 141 5.40 -3.87 -13.56
C SER A 141 3.92 -4.12 -13.27
N ASN A 142 3.63 -5.25 -12.66
CA ASN A 142 2.31 -5.55 -12.13
C ASN A 142 2.46 -6.08 -10.70
N SER A 143 1.59 -5.65 -9.82
CA SER A 143 1.49 -6.12 -8.44
C SER A 143 0.03 -6.39 -8.13
N PHE A 144 -0.28 -7.64 -7.91
CA PHE A 144 -1.61 -8.11 -7.57
C PHE A 144 -1.65 -8.61 -6.14
N LEU A 145 -2.66 -8.17 -5.38
CA LEU A 145 -2.94 -8.60 -4.02
C LEU A 145 -4.39 -9.08 -3.93
N TYR A 146 -4.59 -10.26 -3.41
CA TYR A 146 -5.88 -10.80 -3.00
C TYR A 146 -5.86 -11.11 -1.51
N ASN A 147 -6.84 -10.61 -0.75
CA ASN A 147 -7.06 -10.94 0.65
C ASN A 147 -8.40 -11.64 0.81
N ASP A 148 -8.41 -12.82 1.40
CA ASP A 148 -9.63 -13.57 1.68
C ASP A 148 -10.15 -13.22 3.08
N GLY A 149 -11.14 -12.34 3.10
CA GLY A 149 -11.85 -12.00 4.33
C GLY A 149 -11.09 -11.11 5.33
N SER A 150 -10.11 -10.35 4.90
CA SER A 150 -9.48 -9.35 5.75
C SER A 150 -10.44 -8.20 6.05
N ARG A 151 -10.37 -7.69 7.29
CA ARG A 151 -11.03 -6.43 7.70
C ARG A 151 -10.11 -5.22 7.55
N ALA A 152 -8.87 -5.43 7.10
CA ALA A 152 -7.98 -4.31 6.83
C ALA A 152 -8.59 -3.42 5.75
N ALA A 153 -8.67 -2.12 6.01
CA ALA A 153 -9.01 -1.17 4.98
C ALA A 153 -7.99 -1.26 3.83
N PRO A 154 -8.42 -1.12 2.57
CA PRO A 154 -7.49 -1.10 1.46
C PRO A 154 -6.54 0.07 1.63
N THR A 155 -5.27 -0.23 1.80
CA THR A 155 -4.23 0.79 1.96
C THR A 155 -4.05 1.56 0.67
N TYR A 156 -4.00 2.87 0.76
CA TYR A 156 -3.65 3.71 -0.39
C TYR A 156 -2.23 3.40 -0.87
N ALA A 157 -2.13 3.44 -2.16
CA ALA A 157 -0.93 3.08 -2.87
C ALA A 157 0.15 4.14 -2.83
N LEU A 158 0.66 4.48 -1.68
CA LEU A 158 1.92 5.22 -1.60
C LEU A 158 3.12 4.46 -2.12
N ASN A 159 2.95 3.18 -2.32
CA ASN A 159 4.00 2.24 -2.68
C ASN A 159 4.38 2.25 -4.16
N GLN A 160 4.01 3.27 -4.90
CA GLN A 160 4.60 3.53 -6.21
C GLN A 160 5.99 4.16 -6.13
N LEU A 161 6.78 3.79 -5.10
CA LEU A 161 8.21 4.02 -5.20
C LEU A 161 8.77 3.13 -6.31
N PRO A 162 9.71 3.64 -7.10
CA PRO A 162 10.40 2.79 -8.06
C PRO A 162 10.84 1.50 -7.39
N SER A 163 10.56 0.37 -8.00
CA SER A 163 10.82 -0.97 -7.45
C SER A 163 12.29 -1.25 -7.14
N SER A 164 13.19 -0.38 -7.52
CA SER A 164 14.62 -0.43 -7.20
C SER A 164 14.96 0.00 -5.77
N ASN A 165 14.01 0.61 -5.03
CA ASN A 165 14.27 0.98 -3.64
C ASN A 165 13.84 -0.17 -2.71
N PRO A 166 14.77 -0.86 -2.01
CA PRO A 166 14.43 -1.94 -1.09
C PRO A 166 13.54 -1.47 0.07
N LEU A 167 13.44 -0.15 0.32
CA LEU A 167 12.57 0.45 1.30
C LEU A 167 11.11 0.58 0.82
N ALA A 168 10.84 0.45 -0.48
CA ALA A 168 9.50 0.55 -1.04
C ALA A 168 8.51 -0.45 -0.43
N ASN A 169 9.00 -1.64 -0.08
CA ASN A 169 8.19 -2.71 0.46
C ASN A 169 7.90 -2.56 1.97
N GLN A 170 8.52 -1.62 2.65
CA GLN A 170 8.33 -1.48 4.10
C GLN A 170 7.00 -0.80 4.44
N PHE A 171 6.50 0.10 3.60
CA PHE A 171 5.19 0.74 3.82
C PHE A 171 4.00 -0.19 3.66
N ASP A 172 4.15 -1.30 2.92
CA ASP A 172 3.10 -2.32 2.84
C ASP A 172 2.86 -3.05 4.18
N LYS A 173 3.79 -2.93 5.12
CA LYS A 173 3.67 -3.54 6.44
C LYS A 173 2.76 -2.74 7.37
N TYR A 174 2.63 -1.43 7.15
CA TYR A 174 1.86 -0.56 8.01
C TYR A 174 0.51 -0.29 7.36
N ARG A 175 -0.53 -0.62 8.08
CA ARG A 175 -1.89 -0.39 7.62
C ARG A 175 -2.15 1.11 7.59
N SER A 176 -2.45 1.65 6.44
CA SER A 176 -3.17 2.91 6.38
C SER A 176 -4.64 2.63 6.64
N GLN A 177 -5.19 3.18 7.68
CA GLN A 177 -6.59 3.02 8.05
C GLN A 177 -7.46 4.18 7.53
N PHE A 178 -7.04 4.75 6.43
CA PHE A 178 -7.68 5.94 5.80
C PHE A 178 -9.18 5.85 5.63
N ALA A 179 -9.69 4.68 5.52
CA ALA A 179 -11.11 4.50 5.43
C ALA A 179 -11.80 4.53 6.79
N ASN A 180 -11.11 4.96 7.82
CA ASN A 180 -11.73 5.39 9.04
C ASN A 180 -12.42 4.40 9.97
N THR A 181 -12.74 3.26 9.56
CA THR A 181 -13.13 2.09 10.34
C THR A 181 -12.92 0.89 9.45
N PRO A 182 -12.23 -0.12 9.92
CA PRO A 182 -12.18 -1.38 9.18
C PRO A 182 -13.62 -1.80 8.88
N PRO A 183 -13.88 -2.42 7.74
CA PRO A 183 -15.17 -3.00 7.45
C PRO A 183 -15.60 -3.84 8.64
N ARG A 184 -16.80 -3.63 9.18
CA ARG A 184 -17.34 -4.46 10.25
C ARG A 184 -17.59 -5.89 9.79
N GLU A 185 -17.65 -6.08 8.49
CA GLU A 185 -17.75 -7.38 7.85
C GLU A 185 -16.44 -7.74 7.16
N ARG A 186 -16.15 -9.04 7.18
CA ARG A 186 -15.05 -9.59 6.38
C ARG A 186 -15.42 -9.49 4.91
N ALA A 187 -14.48 -9.06 4.10
CA ALA A 187 -14.69 -8.96 2.67
C ALA A 187 -13.44 -9.41 1.92
N ASN A 188 -13.67 -10.06 0.78
CA ASN A 188 -12.59 -10.35 -0.14
C ASN A 188 -12.17 -9.04 -0.81
N GLN A 189 -10.88 -8.80 -0.82
CA GLN A 189 -10.28 -7.57 -1.35
C GLN A 189 -9.31 -7.91 -2.46
N PHE A 190 -9.40 -7.16 -3.55
CA PHE A 190 -8.49 -7.24 -4.68
C PHE A 190 -7.79 -5.91 -4.84
N GLN A 191 -6.52 -5.96 -5.11
CA GLN A 191 -5.76 -4.80 -5.51
C GLN A 191 -4.87 -5.19 -6.69
N ASP A 192 -4.98 -4.48 -7.79
CA ASP A 192 -4.13 -4.63 -8.96
C ASP A 192 -3.50 -3.30 -9.31
N ARG A 193 -2.19 -3.30 -9.50
CA ARG A 193 -1.41 -2.14 -9.90
C ARG A 193 -0.54 -2.53 -11.07
N GLU A 194 -0.73 -1.85 -12.16
CA GLU A 194 0.09 -2.00 -13.34
C GLU A 194 0.72 -0.65 -13.72
N ALA A 195 1.95 -0.69 -14.16
CA ALA A 195 2.61 0.45 -14.76
C ALA A 195 3.46 0.00 -15.94
N THR A 196 3.28 0.69 -17.07
CA THR A 196 4.04 0.45 -18.30
C THR A 196 4.76 1.73 -18.70
N LEU A 197 5.98 1.56 -19.21
CA LEU A 197 6.78 2.64 -19.75
C LEU A 197 7.48 2.14 -21.00
N LEU A 198 7.36 2.91 -22.07
CA LEU A 198 8.09 2.74 -23.32
C LEU A 198 8.81 4.04 -23.60
N GLN A 199 10.14 4.02 -23.82
CA GLN A 199 10.93 5.21 -24.10
C GLN A 199 11.79 4.99 -25.33
N TYR A 200 11.83 6.00 -26.17
CA TYR A 200 12.73 6.09 -27.32
C TYR A 200 13.64 7.30 -27.13
N ASP A 201 14.94 7.07 -27.22
CA ASP A 201 15.99 8.05 -27.02
C ASP A 201 16.50 8.57 -28.39
N VAL A 202 16.66 9.90 -28.50
CA VAL A 202 17.24 10.56 -29.66
C VAL A 202 18.22 11.63 -29.15
N ASP A 203 19.50 11.33 -29.13
CA ASP A 203 20.55 12.20 -28.59
C ASP A 203 20.21 12.70 -27.17
N LYS A 204 19.96 14.01 -27.04
CA LYS A 204 19.56 14.63 -25.77
C LYS A 204 18.08 14.59 -25.52
N PHE A 205 17.27 14.20 -26.46
CA PHE A 205 15.83 14.14 -26.36
C PHE A 205 15.39 12.70 -26.10
N PHE A 206 14.24 12.56 -25.50
CA PHE A 206 13.51 11.31 -25.51
C PHE A 206 12.01 11.56 -25.56
N ILE A 207 11.30 10.59 -26.10
CA ILE A 207 9.84 10.49 -26.00
C ILE A 207 9.51 9.25 -25.17
N ARG A 208 8.58 9.39 -24.26
CA ARG A 208 8.16 8.32 -23.36
C ARG A 208 6.66 8.20 -23.38
N ALA A 209 6.15 7.00 -23.66
CA ALA A 209 4.76 6.65 -23.43
C ALA A 209 4.63 5.93 -22.09
N THR A 210 3.60 6.25 -21.32
CA THR A 210 3.31 5.64 -20.03
C THR A 210 1.86 5.26 -19.93
N SER A 211 1.58 4.16 -19.22
CA SER A 211 0.22 3.83 -18.76
C SER A 211 0.28 3.31 -17.33
N ALA A 212 -0.81 3.49 -16.61
CA ALA A 212 -0.98 2.94 -15.28
C ALA A 212 -2.42 2.50 -15.05
N LEU A 213 -2.58 1.41 -14.33
CA LEU A 213 -3.83 0.92 -13.80
C LEU A 213 -3.69 0.75 -12.29
N LEU A 214 -4.68 1.22 -11.57
CA LEU A 214 -4.86 0.95 -10.15
C LEU A 214 -6.29 0.52 -9.93
N TYR A 215 -6.50 -0.71 -9.53
CA TYR A 215 -7.81 -1.28 -9.24
C TYR A 215 -7.90 -1.74 -7.79
N TYR A 216 -8.98 -1.37 -7.12
CA TYR A 216 -9.38 -1.86 -5.82
C TYR A 216 -10.77 -2.47 -5.92
N GLY A 217 -10.83 -3.79 -5.85
CA GLY A 217 -12.08 -4.53 -5.78
C GLY A 217 -12.42 -4.85 -4.33
N MET A 218 -13.65 -4.56 -3.94
CA MET A 218 -14.20 -4.92 -2.65
C MET A 218 -15.47 -5.75 -2.87
N ASN A 219 -15.46 -6.98 -2.38
CA ASN A 219 -16.65 -7.82 -2.40
C ASN A 219 -17.40 -7.67 -1.08
N THR A 220 -17.98 -6.49 -0.86
CA THR A 220 -18.78 -6.17 0.31
C THR A 220 -20.26 -6.14 -0.02
N VAL A 221 -21.08 -6.53 0.95
CA VAL A 221 -22.52 -6.29 0.89
C VAL A 221 -22.78 -4.84 1.30
N PHE A 222 -23.51 -4.09 0.47
CA PHE A 222 -23.90 -2.73 0.84
C PHE A 222 -25.05 -2.75 1.84
N HIS A 223 -24.89 -2.02 2.94
CA HIS A 223 -25.88 -1.92 4.00
C HIS A 223 -26.47 -0.53 4.11
N THR A 224 -27.76 -0.45 4.42
CA THR A 224 -28.41 0.80 4.81
C THR A 224 -27.94 1.20 6.21
N ASN A 225 -27.83 2.51 6.48
CA ASN A 225 -27.52 3.02 7.82
C ASN A 225 -28.71 2.89 8.79
N LYS A 226 -29.32 1.70 8.87
CA LYS A 226 -30.44 1.33 9.75
C LYS A 226 -30.03 0.14 10.61
N ALA A 227 -30.65 0.02 11.79
CA ALA A 227 -30.42 -1.16 12.63
C ALA A 227 -30.70 -2.46 11.86
N PRO A 228 -29.85 -3.51 11.99
CA PRO A 228 -28.69 -3.63 12.87
C PRO A 228 -27.39 -3.01 12.30
N TYR A 229 -27.38 -2.45 11.10
CA TYR A 229 -26.19 -2.01 10.36
C TYR A 229 -25.79 -0.54 10.62
N MET A 230 -26.27 0.06 11.69
CA MET A 230 -25.87 1.43 12.03
C MET A 230 -24.36 1.54 12.21
N GLY A 231 -23.75 2.48 11.48
CA GLY A 231 -22.30 2.72 11.51
C GLY A 231 -21.46 1.76 10.67
N TYR A 232 -22.09 0.87 9.87
CA TYR A 232 -21.39 0.14 8.82
C TYR A 232 -21.00 1.10 7.70
N GLN A 233 -19.79 0.97 7.22
CA GLN A 233 -19.33 1.72 6.07
C GLN A 233 -19.38 0.83 4.84
N ASN A 234 -19.85 1.40 3.74
CA ASN A 234 -19.88 0.75 2.45
C ASN A 234 -18.60 1.10 1.68
N TYR A 235 -17.84 0.10 1.28
CA TYR A 235 -16.61 0.23 0.52
C TYR A 235 -16.88 -0.15 -0.94
N PRO A 236 -17.02 0.83 -1.85
CA PRO A 236 -17.21 0.54 -3.27
C PRO A 236 -15.88 0.11 -3.91
N SER A 237 -15.98 -0.74 -4.92
CA SER A 237 -14.86 -0.98 -5.82
C SER A 237 -14.53 0.28 -6.60
N ARG A 238 -13.26 0.50 -6.92
CA ARG A 238 -12.76 1.70 -7.59
C ARG A 238 -11.53 1.42 -8.41
N ASP A 239 -11.34 2.20 -9.46
CA ASP A 239 -10.16 2.15 -10.29
C ASP A 239 -9.68 3.52 -10.76
N ASP A 240 -8.43 3.57 -11.19
CA ASP A 240 -7.81 4.67 -11.93
C ASP A 240 -7.04 4.07 -13.10
N VAL A 241 -7.44 4.44 -14.29
CA VAL A 241 -6.75 4.05 -15.52
C VAL A 241 -6.26 5.32 -16.20
N ASN A 242 -4.96 5.39 -16.46
CA ASN A 242 -4.40 6.54 -17.14
C ASN A 242 -3.30 6.16 -18.13
N GLY A 243 -3.08 7.05 -19.08
CA GLY A 243 -1.99 6.94 -20.03
C GLY A 243 -1.56 8.30 -20.53
N GLY A 244 -0.37 8.36 -21.08
CA GLY A 244 0.13 9.63 -21.58
C GLY A 244 1.52 9.56 -22.19
N THR A 245 2.05 10.73 -22.49
CA THR A 245 3.35 10.89 -23.15
C THR A 245 4.16 11.98 -22.47
N ASP A 246 5.45 11.73 -22.29
CA ASP A 246 6.44 12.72 -21.85
C ASP A 246 7.41 13.01 -22.98
N LEU A 247 7.72 14.27 -23.16
CA LEU A 247 8.86 14.75 -23.92
C LEU A 247 9.96 15.12 -22.93
N GLY A 248 11.16 14.58 -23.10
CA GLY A 248 12.26 14.84 -22.19
C GLY A 248 13.47 15.44 -22.92
N TYR A 249 14.18 16.31 -22.21
CA TYR A 249 15.45 16.90 -22.66
C TYR A 249 16.52 16.75 -21.58
N ARG A 250 17.63 16.09 -21.93
CA ARG A 250 18.79 15.93 -21.04
C ARG A 250 19.61 17.20 -20.99
N VAL A 251 19.42 17.99 -19.94
CA VAL A 251 20.21 19.22 -19.68
C VAL A 251 21.63 18.88 -19.23
N LEU A 252 21.78 17.75 -18.54
CA LEU A 252 23.05 17.11 -18.20
C LEU A 252 22.98 15.64 -18.64
N THR A 253 24.09 14.96 -18.68
CA THR A 253 24.13 13.52 -19.04
C THR A 253 23.25 12.64 -18.15
N ASN A 254 23.04 13.08 -16.92
CA ASN A 254 22.34 12.34 -15.84
C ASN A 254 21.13 13.09 -15.27
N VAL A 255 20.72 14.23 -15.88
CA VAL A 255 19.53 15.01 -15.47
C VAL A 255 18.72 15.41 -16.69
N ALA A 256 17.44 15.16 -16.66
CA ALA A 256 16.50 15.54 -17.70
C ALA A 256 15.37 16.40 -17.13
N LEU A 257 14.89 17.34 -17.94
CA LEU A 257 13.62 18.04 -17.78
C LEU A 257 12.56 17.34 -18.62
N THR A 258 11.34 17.26 -18.14
CA THR A 258 10.23 16.62 -18.83
C THR A 258 9.01 17.52 -18.93
N LEU A 259 8.29 17.39 -20.04
CA LEU A 259 6.96 17.92 -20.24
C LEU A 259 6.04 16.76 -20.58
N GLY A 260 5.07 16.50 -19.72
CA GLY A 260 4.17 15.36 -19.82
C GLY A 260 2.71 15.79 -20.03
N TYR A 261 1.98 14.93 -20.71
CA TYR A 261 0.52 14.96 -20.77
C TYR A 261 -0.02 13.62 -20.32
N ARG A 262 -1.07 13.64 -19.50
CA ARG A 262 -1.80 12.44 -19.04
C ARG A 262 -3.28 12.64 -19.28
N TYR A 263 -3.92 11.57 -19.70
CA TYR A 263 -5.36 11.43 -19.71
C TYR A 263 -5.74 10.22 -18.89
N GLY A 264 -6.74 10.35 -18.03
CA GLY A 264 -7.18 9.25 -17.20
C GLY A 264 -8.66 9.29 -16.86
N SER A 265 -9.11 8.16 -16.34
CA SER A 265 -10.47 7.97 -15.84
C SER A 265 -10.41 7.30 -14.48
N GLN A 266 -11.15 7.85 -13.55
CA GLN A 266 -11.37 7.27 -12.22
C GLN A 266 -12.81 6.81 -12.13
N TYR A 267 -13.01 5.57 -11.77
CA TYR A 267 -14.32 4.98 -11.60
C TYR A 267 -14.55 4.56 -10.15
N GLN A 268 -15.76 4.78 -9.66
CA GLN A 268 -16.25 4.27 -8.40
C GLN A 268 -17.52 3.48 -8.67
N GLN A 269 -17.62 2.28 -8.10
CA GLN A 269 -18.82 1.46 -8.16
C GLN A 269 -20.02 2.23 -7.59
N GLN A 270 -21.12 2.25 -8.32
CA GLN A 270 -22.35 2.90 -7.89
C GLN A 270 -22.98 2.16 -6.70
N PHE A 271 -23.45 2.92 -5.74
CA PHE A 271 -24.27 2.37 -4.68
C PHE A 271 -25.64 1.94 -5.22
N PRO A 272 -26.18 0.80 -4.75
CA PRO A 272 -27.55 0.41 -5.08
C PRO A 272 -28.56 1.50 -4.67
N ALA A 273 -29.62 1.69 -5.45
CA ALA A 273 -30.67 2.67 -5.16
C ALA A 273 -31.38 2.46 -3.80
N SER A 274 -31.30 1.24 -3.25
CA SER A 274 -31.80 0.93 -1.90
C SER A 274 -30.93 1.52 -0.80
N ILE A 275 -29.67 1.90 -1.09
CA ILE A 275 -28.70 2.45 -0.15
C ILE A 275 -28.63 3.98 -0.27
N ALA A 276 -28.56 4.49 -1.51
CA ALA A 276 -28.53 5.91 -1.82
C ALA A 276 -29.64 6.25 -2.81
N SER A 277 -30.62 7.05 -2.37
CA SER A 277 -31.77 7.44 -3.19
C SER A 277 -31.38 8.14 -4.49
N ASP A 278 -30.22 8.79 -4.50
CA ASP A 278 -29.83 9.74 -5.54
C ASP A 278 -28.72 9.22 -6.49
N ARG A 279 -28.31 7.95 -6.37
CA ARG A 279 -27.27 7.32 -7.21
C ARG A 279 -25.97 8.13 -7.31
N HIS A 280 -25.55 8.76 -6.22
CA HIS A 280 -24.31 9.51 -6.19
C HIS A 280 -23.09 8.59 -6.29
N TYR A 281 -22.05 9.04 -6.98
CA TYR A 281 -20.75 8.40 -7.09
C TYR A 281 -19.69 9.42 -7.49
N SER A 282 -18.42 9.16 -7.22
CA SER A 282 -17.31 10.10 -7.39
C SER A 282 -16.47 9.89 -8.66
N SER A 283 -17.00 9.20 -9.67
CA SER A 283 -16.28 8.94 -10.92
C SER A 283 -15.97 10.24 -11.68
N SER A 284 -14.80 10.29 -12.29
CA SER A 284 -14.35 11.45 -13.07
C SER A 284 -13.42 11.05 -14.20
N THR A 285 -13.30 11.89 -15.22
CA THR A 285 -12.16 11.90 -16.13
C THR A 285 -11.22 13.05 -15.79
N TYR A 286 -9.97 12.96 -16.21
CA TYR A 286 -9.00 14.00 -15.95
C TYR A 286 -7.94 14.13 -17.04
N GLN A 287 -7.38 15.33 -17.13
CA GLN A 287 -6.27 15.67 -18.00
C GLN A 287 -5.22 16.41 -17.18
N GLN A 288 -3.96 16.01 -17.31
CA GLN A 288 -2.86 16.63 -16.58
C GLN A 288 -1.78 17.09 -17.56
N VAL A 289 -1.26 18.28 -17.31
CA VAL A 289 -0.05 18.78 -17.96
C VAL A 289 1.04 18.86 -16.90
N LEU A 290 2.08 18.06 -17.04
CA LEU A 290 3.08 17.85 -16.00
C LEU A 290 4.44 18.41 -16.45
N PHE A 291 5.04 19.23 -15.60
CA PHE A 291 6.43 19.67 -15.72
C PHE A 291 7.25 18.84 -14.73
N GLY A 292 8.37 18.31 -15.17
CA GLY A 292 9.17 17.43 -14.33
C GLY A 292 10.67 17.63 -14.49
N ALA A 293 11.40 17.09 -13.52
CA ALA A 293 12.84 16.92 -13.54
C ALA A 293 13.20 15.56 -12.97
N GLU A 294 14.08 14.82 -13.62
CA GLU A 294 14.47 13.49 -13.17
C GLU A 294 15.95 13.22 -13.42
N GLY A 295 16.54 12.37 -12.58
CA GLY A 295 17.91 11.90 -12.75
C GLY A 295 18.75 11.96 -11.48
N ARG A 296 20.08 11.99 -11.69
CA ARG A 296 21.10 12.00 -10.63
C ARG A 296 21.97 13.23 -10.72
N PRO A 297 21.52 14.40 -10.21
CA PRO A 297 22.32 15.62 -10.28
C PRO A 297 23.69 15.46 -9.59
N TRP A 298 23.74 14.61 -8.54
CA TRP A 298 24.98 14.20 -7.86
C TRP A 298 25.00 12.68 -7.73
N HIS A 299 26.15 12.08 -7.64
CA HIS A 299 26.32 10.63 -7.54
C HIS A 299 25.59 10.01 -6.32
N TRP A 300 25.38 10.81 -5.28
CA TRP A 300 24.70 10.39 -4.04
C TRP A 300 23.19 10.73 -4.02
N LEU A 301 22.68 11.48 -4.99
CA LEU A 301 21.29 11.93 -5.02
C LEU A 301 20.59 11.53 -6.31
N GLU A 302 19.50 10.80 -6.18
CA GLU A 302 18.57 10.50 -7.26
C GLU A 302 17.24 11.22 -6.99
N MET A 303 16.65 11.82 -8.01
CA MET A 303 15.38 12.51 -7.86
C MET A 303 14.47 12.28 -9.08
N LYS A 304 13.17 12.30 -8.80
CA LYS A 304 12.10 12.41 -9.79
C LYS A 304 11.05 13.37 -9.23
N LEU A 305 10.80 14.45 -9.95
CA LEU A 305 9.85 15.49 -9.60
C LEU A 305 8.89 15.67 -10.77
N ALA A 306 7.60 15.76 -10.52
CA ALA A 306 6.63 16.13 -11.53
C ALA A 306 5.47 16.87 -10.87
N GLY A 307 4.89 17.82 -11.56
CA GLY A 307 3.71 18.53 -11.07
C GLY A 307 3.10 19.45 -12.13
N GLY A 308 1.84 19.78 -11.91
CA GLY A 308 1.12 20.67 -12.80
C GLY A 308 -0.38 20.63 -12.62
N PRO A 309 -1.12 21.35 -13.49
CA PRO A 309 -2.58 21.40 -13.40
C PRO A 309 -3.21 20.03 -13.74
N ASP A 310 -4.25 19.71 -12.98
CA ASP A 310 -5.14 18.56 -13.13
C ASP A 310 -6.56 19.11 -13.39
N PHE A 311 -7.00 18.99 -14.62
CA PHE A 311 -8.33 19.41 -15.08
C PHE A 311 -9.27 18.22 -14.95
N ARG A 312 -10.28 18.36 -14.07
CA ARG A 312 -11.23 17.30 -13.77
C ARG A 312 -12.58 17.55 -14.42
N ASP A 313 -13.23 16.44 -14.76
CA ASP A 313 -14.60 16.42 -15.23
C ASP A 313 -15.34 15.33 -14.46
N TYR A 314 -16.09 15.75 -13.42
CA TYR A 314 -16.87 14.85 -12.57
C TYR A 314 -18.17 14.47 -13.25
N ASN A 315 -18.67 13.29 -12.93
CA ASN A 315 -20.00 12.88 -13.33
C ASN A 315 -21.05 13.89 -12.77
N PRO A 316 -22.10 14.24 -13.52
CA PRO A 316 -23.15 15.17 -13.08
C PRO A 316 -23.83 14.80 -11.75
N ASN A 317 -23.81 13.51 -11.37
CA ASN A 317 -24.36 13.03 -10.11
C ASN A 317 -23.36 13.07 -8.94
N THR A 318 -22.14 13.56 -9.16
CA THR A 318 -21.16 13.70 -8.08
C THR A 318 -21.56 14.88 -7.20
N PRO A 319 -21.63 14.72 -5.87
CA PRO A 319 -22.07 15.79 -4.97
C PRO A 319 -20.92 16.75 -4.66
N VAL A 320 -20.47 17.47 -5.67
CA VAL A 320 -19.44 18.51 -5.58
C VAL A 320 -20.01 19.85 -6.03
N HIS A 321 -19.44 20.92 -5.51
CA HIS A 321 -19.87 22.27 -5.87
C HIS A 321 -19.48 22.63 -7.31
N ASP A 322 -18.31 22.15 -7.76
CA ASP A 322 -17.77 22.39 -9.10
C ASP A 322 -17.53 21.06 -9.78
N LEU A 323 -18.19 20.83 -10.90
CA LEU A 323 -18.04 19.60 -11.69
C LEU A 323 -16.76 19.60 -12.55
N HIS A 324 -16.17 20.78 -12.79
CA HIS A 324 -15.00 20.95 -13.66
C HIS A 324 -13.85 21.66 -12.93
N PRO A 325 -13.43 21.23 -11.73
CA PRO A 325 -12.40 21.94 -10.99
C PRO A 325 -11.04 21.76 -11.65
N THR A 326 -10.23 22.81 -11.56
CA THR A 326 -8.79 22.70 -11.78
C THR A 326 -8.10 22.50 -10.45
N ARG A 327 -7.40 21.39 -10.29
CA ARG A 327 -6.58 21.03 -9.13
C ARG A 327 -5.10 21.01 -9.52
N TYR A 328 -4.24 20.74 -8.58
CA TYR A 328 -2.81 20.58 -8.85
C TYR A 328 -2.37 19.17 -8.46
N TYR A 329 -1.77 18.48 -9.41
CA TYR A 329 -1.06 17.24 -9.18
C TYR A 329 0.39 17.55 -8.83
N GLY A 330 0.95 16.78 -7.90
CA GLY A 330 2.35 16.89 -7.55
C GLY A 330 2.92 15.55 -7.09
N GLU A 331 4.11 15.21 -7.56
CA GLU A 331 4.88 14.09 -7.04
C GLU A 331 6.36 14.44 -6.93
N ALA A 332 6.98 13.95 -5.87
CA ALA A 332 8.41 14.01 -5.67
C ALA A 332 8.90 12.68 -5.08
N ALA A 333 9.94 12.12 -5.66
CA ALA A 333 10.68 11.00 -5.11
C ALA A 333 12.16 11.39 -5.10
N VAL A 334 12.77 11.37 -3.92
CA VAL A 334 14.16 11.73 -3.73
C VAL A 334 14.83 10.64 -2.91
N ALA A 335 15.94 10.11 -3.39
CA ALA A 335 16.74 9.11 -2.69
C ALA A 335 18.19 9.58 -2.58
N ALA A 336 18.71 9.58 -1.36
CA ALA A 336 20.08 10.00 -1.07
C ALA A 336 20.86 8.83 -0.46
N THR A 337 22.02 8.53 -1.04
CA THR A 337 23.03 7.64 -0.46
C THR A 337 23.98 8.51 0.36
N ILE A 338 23.71 8.63 1.68
CA ILE A 338 24.47 9.51 2.58
C ILE A 338 25.90 8.98 2.73
N THR A 339 26.01 7.67 2.95
CA THR A 339 27.27 6.92 2.98
C THR A 339 27.04 5.56 2.31
N THR A 340 28.09 4.75 2.17
CA THR A 340 27.97 3.39 1.60
C THR A 340 27.00 2.48 2.38
N ASN A 341 26.74 2.81 3.64
CA ASN A 341 25.88 2.03 4.54
C ASN A 341 24.66 2.79 5.05
N GLN A 342 24.41 4.01 4.55
CA GLN A 342 23.26 4.83 4.95
C GLN A 342 22.53 5.37 3.72
N SER A 343 21.23 5.24 3.71
CA SER A 343 20.37 5.81 2.69
C SER A 343 19.14 6.49 3.31
N LEU A 344 18.68 7.53 2.65
CA LEU A 344 17.48 8.27 3.00
C LEU A 344 16.63 8.41 1.75
N ALA A 345 15.34 8.10 1.84
CA ALA A 345 14.40 8.31 0.77
C ALA A 345 13.21 9.13 1.27
N PHE A 346 12.84 10.12 0.47
CA PHE A 346 11.65 10.93 0.71
C PHE A 346 10.72 10.78 -0.49
N LYS A 347 9.42 10.70 -0.24
CA LYS A 347 8.38 10.70 -1.24
C LYS A 347 7.26 11.64 -0.83
N TYR A 348 6.81 12.40 -1.80
CA TYR A 348 5.60 13.22 -1.74
C TYR A 348 4.72 12.87 -2.90
N LYS A 349 3.39 12.81 -2.69
CA LYS A 349 2.40 12.75 -3.75
C LYS A 349 1.15 13.51 -3.32
N GLN A 350 0.62 14.30 -4.25
CA GLN A 350 -0.65 15.00 -4.11
C GLN A 350 -1.51 14.74 -5.34
N TRP A 351 -2.73 14.28 -5.12
CA TRP A 351 -3.62 13.90 -6.22
C TRP A 351 -5.07 13.93 -5.81
N ASN A 352 -5.94 13.97 -6.78
CA ASN A 352 -7.37 13.83 -6.57
C ASN A 352 -7.79 12.37 -6.74
N TRP A 353 -8.64 11.85 -5.84
CA TRP A 353 -9.03 10.45 -5.81
C TRP A 353 -10.54 10.28 -5.65
N VAL A 354 -11.05 9.13 -6.07
CA VAL A 354 -12.43 8.72 -5.78
C VAL A 354 -12.55 8.26 -4.33
N ALA A 355 -13.68 8.55 -3.71
CA ALA A 355 -13.89 8.20 -2.32
C ALA A 355 -13.72 6.70 -2.05
N SER A 356 -13.04 6.39 -0.95
CA SER A 356 -12.91 5.02 -0.43
C SER A 356 -14.19 4.53 0.24
N THR A 357 -14.90 5.46 0.86
CA THR A 357 -16.20 5.24 1.53
C THR A 357 -17.12 6.41 1.19
N GLY A 358 -18.37 6.11 0.87
CA GLY A 358 -19.28 7.15 0.42
C GLY A 358 -19.02 7.57 -1.03
N TYR A 359 -19.34 8.79 -1.38
CA TYR A 359 -19.38 9.27 -2.77
C TYR A 359 -18.81 10.68 -2.95
N VAL A 360 -18.13 11.24 -1.97
CA VAL A 360 -17.48 12.55 -2.06
C VAL A 360 -16.02 12.35 -2.44
N PRO A 361 -15.56 12.92 -3.57
CA PRO A 361 -14.15 12.83 -3.96
C PRO A 361 -13.22 13.43 -2.90
N GLU A 362 -12.03 12.85 -2.80
CA GLU A 362 -11.02 13.27 -1.86
C GLU A 362 -9.79 13.83 -2.59
N PHE A 363 -9.11 14.77 -1.95
CA PHE A 363 -7.86 15.33 -2.41
C PHE A 363 -6.79 14.90 -1.42
N ASP A 364 -5.95 13.98 -1.86
CA ASP A 364 -4.97 13.32 -1.02
C ASP A 364 -3.61 13.98 -1.12
N SER A 365 -2.95 14.10 0.03
CA SER A 365 -1.55 14.47 0.14
C SER A 365 -0.83 13.46 1.01
N SER A 366 0.29 12.99 0.55
CA SER A 366 1.05 11.96 1.22
C SER A 366 2.53 12.30 1.25
N TYR A 367 3.12 12.14 2.41
CA TYR A 367 4.54 12.37 2.70
C TYR A 367 5.11 11.12 3.34
N ALA A 368 6.19 10.59 2.79
CA ALA A 368 6.84 9.41 3.33
C ALA A 368 8.35 9.61 3.40
N LEU A 369 8.94 9.24 4.52
CA LEU A 369 10.37 9.27 4.77
C LEU A 369 10.83 7.89 5.18
N ASN A 370 11.91 7.40 4.56
CA ASN A 370 12.56 6.15 4.93
C ASN A 370 14.05 6.41 5.12
N TYR A 371 14.54 5.98 6.25
CA TYR A 371 15.96 5.96 6.56
C TYR A 371 16.39 4.51 6.79
N HIS A 372 17.51 4.13 6.19
CA HIS A 372 18.13 2.82 6.38
C HIS A 372 19.61 3.00 6.72
N TRP A 373 20.07 2.24 7.72
CA TRP A 373 21.47 2.23 8.15
C TRP A 373 21.94 0.80 8.45
N ASN A 374 22.91 0.33 7.68
CA ASN A 374 23.65 -0.87 7.99
C ASN A 374 24.81 -0.53 8.94
N ALA A 375 24.56 -0.57 10.27
CA ALA A 375 25.57 -0.25 11.27
C ALA A 375 26.76 -1.22 11.22
N THR A 376 26.48 -2.48 10.89
CA THR A 376 27.49 -3.50 10.60
C THR A 376 27.03 -4.35 9.40
N ARG A 377 27.80 -5.36 8.98
CA ARG A 377 27.38 -6.32 7.95
C ARG A 377 26.17 -7.16 8.40
N GLN A 378 25.94 -7.28 9.70
CA GLN A 378 24.88 -8.10 10.28
C GLN A 378 23.75 -7.28 10.87
N LEU A 379 23.99 -6.03 11.28
CA LEU A 379 23.04 -5.20 12.00
C LEU A 379 22.57 -4.02 11.15
N GLY A 380 21.28 -3.99 10.87
CA GLY A 380 20.59 -2.92 10.17
C GLY A 380 19.55 -2.22 11.05
N PHE A 381 19.38 -0.93 10.83
CA PHE A 381 18.34 -0.08 11.42
C PHE A 381 17.51 0.52 10.31
N ASP A 382 16.20 0.52 10.51
CA ASP A 382 15.22 1.12 9.61
C ASP A 382 14.36 2.11 10.38
N LEU A 383 14.02 3.23 9.76
CA LEU A 383 13.02 4.15 10.25
C LEU A 383 12.12 4.56 9.10
N ALA A 384 10.82 4.25 9.22
CA ALA A 384 9.81 4.74 8.31
C ALA A 384 8.93 5.76 9.03
N ALA A 385 8.62 6.87 8.36
CA ALA A 385 7.65 7.84 8.83
C ALA A 385 6.73 8.25 7.67
N GLN A 386 5.44 8.36 7.94
CA GLN A 386 4.45 8.71 6.94
C GLN A 386 3.42 9.67 7.53
N ILE A 387 3.03 10.65 6.72
CA ILE A 387 1.87 11.48 6.96
C ILE A 387 1.00 11.36 5.73
N GLN A 388 -0.29 11.15 5.93
CA GLN A 388 -1.27 11.18 4.87
C GLN A 388 -2.43 12.08 5.29
N GLU A 389 -2.88 12.89 4.36
CA GLU A 389 -3.99 13.81 4.52
C GLU A 389 -4.98 13.57 3.38
N ALA A 390 -6.26 13.47 3.71
CA ALA A 390 -7.35 13.38 2.74
C ALA A 390 -8.36 14.48 3.03
N ASP A 391 -8.40 15.47 2.16
CA ASP A 391 -9.40 16.55 2.21
C ASP A 391 -10.57 16.19 1.29
N TYR A 392 -11.73 15.95 1.88
CA TYR A 392 -12.95 15.70 1.12
C TYR A 392 -13.48 17.00 0.56
N THR A 393 -13.63 17.07 -0.76
CA THR A 393 -14.23 18.22 -1.42
C THR A 393 -15.67 18.36 -0.92
N SER A 394 -16.05 19.57 -0.49
CA SER A 394 -17.33 19.87 0.15
C SER A 394 -18.50 19.22 -0.58
N GLY A 395 -19.07 18.17 0.01
CA GLY A 395 -20.38 17.67 -0.33
C GLY A 395 -21.43 18.53 0.39
N TYR A 396 -22.61 18.59 -0.17
CA TYR A 396 -23.77 19.08 0.58
C TYR A 396 -24.14 18.02 1.63
N ASP A 397 -24.62 18.44 2.80
CA ASP A 397 -25.29 17.52 3.71
C ASP A 397 -26.50 16.87 2.98
N ALA A 398 -27.02 15.77 3.53
CA ALA A 398 -28.17 15.08 2.97
C ALA A 398 -29.43 15.97 2.81
N ALA A 399 -29.43 17.17 3.40
CA ALA A 399 -30.47 18.19 3.31
C ALA A 399 -30.11 19.29 2.29
N GLY A 400 -28.93 19.32 1.70
CA GLY A 400 -28.49 20.32 0.72
C GLY A 400 -28.25 21.71 1.32
N THR A 401 -28.11 21.83 2.64
CA THR A 401 -28.16 23.11 3.34
C THR A 401 -26.83 23.65 3.83
N ALA A 402 -25.80 22.79 3.98
CA ALA A 402 -24.49 23.25 4.40
C ALA A 402 -23.36 22.38 3.81
N PRO A 403 -22.23 22.97 3.38
CA PRO A 403 -21.08 22.19 2.99
C PRO A 403 -20.51 21.47 4.22
N SER A 404 -20.43 20.16 4.17
CA SER A 404 -19.67 19.38 5.15
C SER A 404 -18.22 19.29 4.67
N ILE A 405 -17.31 19.87 5.43
CA ILE A 405 -15.87 19.76 5.18
C ILE A 405 -15.35 18.67 6.10
N ARG A 406 -14.73 17.67 5.52
CA ARG A 406 -14.06 16.59 6.24
C ARG A 406 -12.59 16.57 5.85
N ALA A 407 -11.73 16.47 6.84
CA ALA A 407 -10.30 16.22 6.66
C ALA A 407 -9.87 15.06 7.53
N ASP A 408 -9.25 14.07 6.93
CA ASP A 408 -8.66 12.93 7.62
C ASP A 408 -7.14 13.06 7.59
N ARG A 409 -6.50 12.85 8.74
CA ARG A 409 -5.05 12.84 8.85
C ARG A 409 -4.60 11.57 9.52
N GLU A 410 -3.57 10.95 8.99
CA GLU A 410 -2.96 9.76 9.54
C GLU A 410 -1.45 9.91 9.61
N TYR A 411 -0.89 9.45 10.73
CA TYR A 411 0.53 9.51 11.06
C TYR A 411 1.01 8.10 11.35
N THR A 412 2.11 7.72 10.71
CA THR A 412 2.80 6.45 11.00
C THR A 412 4.25 6.73 11.32
N LEU A 413 4.77 6.12 12.38
CA LEU A 413 6.19 6.09 12.72
C LEU A 413 6.58 4.64 13.03
N ALA A 414 7.58 4.14 12.32
CA ALA A 414 7.94 2.73 12.40
C ALA A 414 9.46 2.51 12.39
N PRO A 415 10.11 2.53 13.56
CA PRO A 415 11.48 2.05 13.73
C PRO A 415 11.57 0.53 13.67
N GLY A 416 12.68 0.02 13.15
CA GLY A 416 12.98 -1.40 13.07
C GLY A 416 14.47 -1.68 13.20
N ILE A 417 14.78 -2.88 13.67
CA ILE A 417 16.14 -3.42 13.78
C ILE A 417 16.13 -4.79 13.13
N THR A 418 17.11 -5.08 12.30
CA THR A 418 17.30 -6.39 11.68
C THR A 418 18.70 -6.89 11.99
N TYR A 419 18.80 -8.15 12.42
CA TYR A 419 20.07 -8.83 12.64
C TYR A 419 20.17 -10.09 11.77
N ALA A 420 21.17 -10.15 10.91
CA ALA A 420 21.46 -11.29 10.07
C ALA A 420 22.46 -12.22 10.80
N PHE A 421 22.01 -13.36 11.27
CA PHE A 421 22.86 -14.40 11.87
C PHE A 421 23.77 -15.05 10.82
N THR A 422 23.17 -15.30 9.65
CA THR A 422 23.85 -15.81 8.46
C THR A 422 23.30 -15.07 7.23
N PRO A 423 23.88 -15.23 6.03
CA PRO A 423 23.29 -14.70 4.80
C PRO A 423 21.86 -15.21 4.55
N GLN A 424 21.52 -16.39 5.08
CA GLN A 424 20.21 -17.02 4.90
C GLN A 424 19.23 -16.69 6.01
N LEU A 425 19.68 -16.49 7.26
CA LEU A 425 18.83 -16.34 8.44
C LEU A 425 18.94 -14.95 9.02
N SER A 426 17.79 -14.26 9.13
CA SER A 426 17.68 -12.96 9.79
C SER A 426 16.50 -12.92 10.75
N VAL A 427 16.66 -12.11 11.79
CA VAL A 427 15.61 -11.76 12.76
C VAL A 427 15.39 -10.26 12.70
N SER A 428 14.15 -9.83 12.77
CA SER A 428 13.76 -8.42 12.82
C SER A 428 12.87 -8.15 14.02
N LEU A 429 13.10 -7.02 14.66
CA LEU A 429 12.19 -6.42 15.65
C LEU A 429 11.74 -5.07 15.12
N SER A 430 10.44 -4.84 15.08
CA SER A 430 9.91 -3.54 14.67
C SER A 430 8.80 -3.09 15.63
N TYR A 431 8.70 -1.78 15.75
CA TYR A 431 7.58 -1.10 16.40
C TYR A 431 6.89 -0.22 15.39
N ALA A 432 5.57 -0.14 15.41
CA ALA A 432 4.82 0.81 14.62
C ALA A 432 3.83 1.56 15.51
N PHE A 433 3.85 2.87 15.39
CA PHE A 433 2.87 3.78 15.97
C PHE A 433 2.04 4.37 14.84
N ASN A 434 0.73 4.16 14.88
CA ASN A 434 -0.23 4.75 13.96
C ASN A 434 -1.20 5.61 14.76
N ALA A 435 -1.48 6.80 14.26
CA ALA A 435 -2.50 7.68 14.84
C ALA A 435 -3.33 8.31 13.73
N GLY A 436 -4.64 8.26 13.87
CA GLY A 436 -5.58 8.90 12.96
C GLY A 436 -6.35 10.01 13.64
N ASN A 437 -6.58 11.10 12.92
CA ASN A 437 -7.43 12.20 13.33
C ASN A 437 -8.41 12.54 12.20
N ASN A 438 -9.68 12.70 12.56
CA ASN A 438 -10.73 13.11 11.65
C ASN A 438 -11.30 14.44 12.11
N GLU A 439 -11.13 15.47 11.30
CA GLU A 439 -11.67 16.82 11.54
C GLU A 439 -12.94 17.02 10.70
N LEU A 440 -14.06 17.26 11.35
CA LEU A 440 -15.33 17.56 10.71
C LEU A 440 -15.74 18.99 11.05
N TYR A 441 -15.80 19.82 10.02
CA TYR A 441 -16.16 21.23 10.14
C TYR A 441 -17.62 21.44 9.83
N THR A 442 -18.60 21.31 10.51
CA THR A 442 -20.05 21.50 10.31
C THR A 442 -20.84 20.22 10.04
N ILE A 443 -21.29 19.60 11.13
CA ILE A 443 -22.43 18.69 11.06
C ILE A 443 -23.43 19.09 12.16
N PRO A 444 -24.74 19.13 11.86
CA PRO A 444 -25.76 19.24 12.90
C PRO A 444 -25.56 18.13 13.94
N ALA A 445 -25.69 18.45 15.21
CA ALA A 445 -25.43 17.56 16.34
C ALA A 445 -26.26 16.25 16.35
N THR A 446 -27.11 16.03 15.38
CA THR A 446 -27.95 14.82 15.24
C THR A 446 -27.37 13.74 14.33
N SER A 447 -26.38 14.03 13.53
CA SER A 447 -25.65 13.03 12.74
C SER A 447 -24.30 12.80 13.41
N HIS A 448 -24.16 11.75 14.20
CA HIS A 448 -22.88 11.37 14.76
C HIS A 448 -21.99 10.85 13.61
N PRO A 449 -21.04 11.64 13.12
CA PRO A 449 -19.98 11.07 12.34
C PRO A 449 -19.26 10.08 13.25
N ALA A 450 -18.92 8.95 12.75
CA ALA A 450 -18.00 8.09 13.45
C ALA A 450 -16.69 8.87 13.61
N TYR A 451 -16.46 9.48 14.77
CA TYR A 451 -15.17 10.05 15.11
C TYR A 451 -14.14 8.95 15.02
N LYS A 452 -13.06 9.22 14.32
CA LYS A 452 -12.10 8.23 13.92
C LYS A 452 -10.70 8.60 14.35
N ASN A 453 -10.66 9.27 15.48
CA ASN A 453 -9.41 9.42 16.18
C ASN A 453 -9.05 8.04 16.74
N PHE A 454 -7.94 7.49 16.34
CA PHE A 454 -7.43 6.25 16.87
C PHE A 454 -5.94 6.37 17.15
N ILE A 455 -5.49 5.54 18.06
CA ILE A 455 -4.07 5.22 18.26
C ILE A 455 -3.98 3.71 18.17
N ASP A 456 -2.98 3.24 17.45
CA ASP A 456 -2.70 1.83 17.23
C ASP A 456 -1.19 1.63 17.34
N GLN A 457 -0.78 0.69 18.19
CA GLN A 457 0.61 0.40 18.45
C GLN A 457 0.86 -1.09 18.20
N MET A 458 1.85 -1.36 17.37
CA MET A 458 2.22 -2.73 17.04
C MET A 458 3.69 -2.98 17.38
N VAL A 459 3.95 -4.14 17.98
CA VAL A 459 5.31 -4.67 18.15
C VAL A 459 5.40 -5.98 17.40
N SER A 460 6.35 -6.12 16.50
CA SER A 460 6.50 -7.32 15.67
C SER A 460 7.90 -7.89 15.78
N LEU A 461 7.97 -9.19 16.03
CA LEU A 461 9.18 -10.01 15.94
C LEU A 461 9.06 -10.91 14.71
N GLY A 462 10.01 -10.83 13.79
CA GLY A 462 10.03 -11.61 12.58
C GLY A 462 11.30 -12.44 12.43
N LEU A 463 11.16 -13.60 11.80
CA LEU A 463 12.26 -14.45 11.39
C LEU A 463 12.10 -14.74 9.90
N ILE A 464 13.16 -14.59 9.13
CA ILE A 464 13.19 -14.87 7.70
C ILE A 464 14.35 -15.82 7.41
N TYR A 465 14.03 -16.92 6.73
CA TYR A 465 15.00 -17.84 6.19
C TYR A 465 14.94 -17.82 4.66
N LYS A 466 16.11 -17.66 4.01
CA LYS A 466 16.29 -17.71 2.54
C LYS A 466 17.07 -18.96 2.20
N PHE A 467 16.54 -19.76 1.29
CA PHE A 467 17.16 -21.00 0.83
C PHE A 467 18.21 -20.78 -0.27
#